data_3e38a3650f699549ebb1b450e2576c74
#
_entry.id   3e38a3650f699549ebb1b450e2576c74
#
_cell.length_a   1.000
_cell.length_b   1.000
_cell.length_c   1.000
_cell.angle_alpha   90.00
_cell.angle_beta   90.00
_cell.angle_gamma   90.00
#
_symmetry.space_group_name_H-M   'P 1'
#
loop_
_entity.id
_entity.type
_entity.pdbx_description
1 polymer ?
#
loop_
_entity_poly.entity_id
_entity_poly.type
_entity_poly.pdbx_seq_one_letter_code
_entity_poly.pdbx_strand_id
1 'polypeptide(L)'
;MQAEQLKLLVIDALEDIKAEDIQVLDVKEMTDVTDIMIIATGKSSRQVKALANEVVMQAKAAGVQPLGVEGETVGEWALVDLGDVITHIMTPQTRLTYNLEKLWAVPAQSEQASAEQE
;
A
#
# COMPACT_ATOMS: atom_id res chain seq x y z
N MET A 1 13.73 5.38 -10.88
CA MET A 1 12.29 5.75 -11.05
C MET A 1 11.89 6.64 -9.91
N GLN A 2 11.19 7.71 -10.20
CA GLN A 2 10.79 8.63 -9.15
C GLN A 2 9.53 8.15 -8.46
N ALA A 3 9.28 8.69 -7.26
CA ALA A 3 8.17 8.23 -6.42
C ALA A 3 6.81 8.29 -7.14
N GLU A 4 6.56 9.37 -7.91
CA GLU A 4 5.29 9.49 -8.62
C GLU A 4 5.12 8.43 -9.70
N GLN A 5 6.19 8.13 -10.42
CA GLN A 5 6.13 7.08 -11.44
C GLN A 5 5.95 5.72 -10.80
N LEU A 6 6.62 5.48 -9.68
CA LEU A 6 6.52 4.22 -8.97
C LEU A 6 5.13 4.05 -8.38
N LYS A 7 4.54 5.14 -7.88
CA LYS A 7 3.16 5.13 -7.38
C LYS A 7 2.20 4.65 -8.47
N LEU A 8 2.32 5.21 -9.68
CA LEU A 8 1.43 4.85 -10.77
C LEU A 8 1.64 3.39 -11.19
N LEU A 9 2.86 2.92 -11.17
CA LEU A 9 3.16 1.53 -11.50
C LEU A 9 2.48 0.60 -10.48
N VAL A 10 2.55 0.92 -9.20
CA VAL A 10 1.94 0.10 -8.16
C VAL A 10 0.42 0.11 -8.29
N ILE A 11 -0.18 1.28 -8.54
CA ILE A 11 -1.62 1.36 -8.72
C ILE A 11 -2.06 0.50 -9.91
N ASP A 12 -1.34 0.58 -11.03
CA ASP A 12 -1.66 -0.22 -12.19
C ASP A 12 -1.58 -1.72 -11.88
N ALA A 13 -0.55 -2.13 -11.16
CA ALA A 13 -0.38 -3.54 -10.79
C ALA A 13 -1.53 -4.00 -9.91
N LEU A 14 -1.94 -3.16 -8.95
CA LEU A 14 -3.03 -3.50 -8.05
C LEU A 14 -4.36 -3.58 -8.81
N GLU A 15 -4.58 -2.68 -9.74
CA GLU A 15 -5.80 -2.68 -10.53
C GLU A 15 -5.87 -3.88 -11.47
N ASP A 16 -4.73 -4.32 -11.99
CA ASP A 16 -4.69 -5.48 -12.87
C ASP A 16 -5.22 -6.74 -12.20
N ILE A 17 -4.99 -6.87 -10.89
CA ILE A 17 -5.44 -8.03 -10.12
C ILE A 17 -6.69 -7.68 -9.30
N LYS A 18 -7.31 -6.54 -9.63
CA LYS A 18 -8.61 -6.13 -9.08
C LYS A 18 -8.61 -5.90 -7.57
N ALA A 19 -7.56 -5.24 -7.08
CA ALA A 19 -7.53 -4.82 -5.69
C ALA A 19 -8.67 -3.86 -5.41
N GLU A 20 -9.17 -3.87 -4.18
CA GLU A 20 -10.24 -2.99 -3.80
C GLU A 20 -9.74 -1.90 -2.87
N ASP A 21 -10.44 -0.79 -2.86
CA ASP A 21 -10.26 0.28 -1.88
C ASP A 21 -8.80 0.72 -1.78
N ILE A 22 -8.21 1.10 -2.91
CA ILE A 22 -6.82 1.53 -2.98
C ILE A 22 -6.72 2.95 -2.44
N GLN A 23 -5.92 3.13 -1.39
CA GLN A 23 -5.69 4.43 -0.79
C GLN A 23 -4.22 4.81 -0.97
N VAL A 24 -3.96 6.04 -1.38
CA VAL A 24 -2.62 6.55 -1.56
C VAL A 24 -2.39 7.67 -0.56
N LEU A 25 -1.36 7.52 0.28
CA LEU A 25 -1.06 8.49 1.32
C LEU A 25 0.33 9.07 1.07
N ASP A 26 0.42 10.40 1.05
CA ASP A 26 1.70 11.08 0.97
C ASP A 26 2.21 11.23 2.41
N VAL A 27 3.27 10.52 2.73
CA VAL A 27 3.79 10.48 4.09
C VAL A 27 5.20 11.05 4.21
N LYS A 28 5.67 11.73 3.17
CA LYS A 28 7.07 12.16 3.16
C LYS A 28 7.39 13.17 4.28
N GLU A 29 6.41 13.90 4.74
CA GLU A 29 6.62 14.83 5.83
C GLU A 29 6.39 14.20 7.20
N MET A 30 5.94 12.96 7.25
CA MET A 30 5.68 12.24 8.48
C MET A 30 6.74 11.24 8.81
N THR A 31 7.51 10.79 7.84
CA THR A 31 8.53 9.77 8.03
C THR A 31 9.63 9.92 6.97
N ASP A 32 10.83 9.49 7.33
CA ASP A 32 11.94 9.44 6.39
C ASP A 32 12.04 8.08 5.71
N VAL A 33 11.18 7.13 6.06
CA VAL A 33 11.28 5.76 5.55
C VAL A 33 10.80 5.67 4.10
N THR A 34 9.76 6.39 3.77
CA THR A 34 9.18 6.34 2.42
C THR A 34 8.48 7.67 2.13
N ASP A 35 8.27 7.96 0.85
CA ASP A 35 7.52 9.15 0.46
C ASP A 35 6.03 8.88 0.33
N ILE A 36 5.66 7.69 -0.13
CA ILE A 36 4.26 7.35 -0.41
C ILE A 36 3.94 5.99 0.18
N MET A 37 2.80 5.90 0.83
CA MET A 37 2.29 4.63 1.33
C MET A 37 1.00 4.32 0.58
N ILE A 38 0.87 3.11 0.07
CA ILE A 38 -0.33 2.67 -0.63
C ILE A 38 -0.93 1.52 0.17
N ILE A 39 -2.23 1.60 0.43
CA ILE A 39 -2.95 0.56 1.16
C ILE A 39 -4.06 0.05 0.26
N ALA A 40 -4.15 -1.25 0.10
CA ALA A 40 -5.15 -1.86 -0.76
C ALA A 40 -5.72 -3.10 -0.11
N THR A 41 -6.88 -3.52 -0.56
CA THR A 41 -7.57 -4.69 -0.03
C THR A 41 -7.62 -5.80 -1.07
N GLY A 42 -7.24 -7.01 -0.64
CA GLY A 42 -7.51 -8.22 -1.37
C GLY A 42 -8.64 -8.96 -0.67
N LYS A 43 -9.58 -9.51 -1.44
CA LYS A 43 -10.76 -10.15 -0.84
C LYS A 43 -10.45 -11.41 -0.06
N SER A 44 -9.33 -12.05 -0.36
CA SER A 44 -8.94 -13.30 0.28
C SER A 44 -7.43 -13.33 0.43
N SER A 45 -6.91 -14.25 1.22
CA SER A 45 -5.46 -14.41 1.36
C SER A 45 -4.82 -14.76 0.02
N ARG A 46 -5.52 -15.53 -0.81
CA ARG A 46 -5.02 -15.85 -2.15
C ARG A 46 -4.85 -14.60 -2.99
N GLN A 47 -5.83 -13.70 -2.95
CA GLN A 47 -5.75 -12.48 -3.73
C GLN A 47 -4.68 -11.54 -3.18
N VAL A 48 -4.52 -11.46 -1.86
CA VAL A 48 -3.46 -10.66 -1.24
C VAL A 48 -2.10 -11.12 -1.75
N LYS A 49 -1.88 -12.45 -1.80
CA LYS A 49 -0.63 -13.00 -2.31
C LYS A 49 -0.43 -12.65 -3.79
N ALA A 50 -1.48 -12.77 -4.58
CA ALA A 50 -1.42 -12.47 -6.02
C ALA A 50 -1.12 -10.99 -6.25
N LEU A 51 -1.72 -10.11 -5.45
CA LEU A 51 -1.48 -8.68 -5.55
C LEU A 51 -0.04 -8.33 -5.21
N ALA A 52 0.48 -8.90 -4.12
CA ALA A 52 1.87 -8.65 -3.74
C ALA A 52 2.83 -9.14 -4.84
N ASN A 53 2.56 -10.31 -5.40
CA ASN A 53 3.38 -10.86 -6.45
C ASN A 53 3.35 -9.98 -7.71
N GLU A 54 2.19 -9.47 -8.06
CA GLU A 54 2.05 -8.62 -9.24
C GLU A 54 2.82 -7.30 -9.07
N VAL A 55 2.76 -6.69 -7.90
CA VAL A 55 3.51 -5.47 -7.62
C VAL A 55 5.01 -5.74 -7.76
N VAL A 56 5.48 -6.85 -7.20
CA VAL A 56 6.89 -7.23 -7.28
C VAL A 56 7.30 -7.45 -8.73
N MET A 57 6.50 -8.19 -9.49
CA MET A 57 6.83 -8.50 -10.88
C MET A 57 6.89 -7.26 -11.75
N GLN A 58 5.93 -6.36 -11.59
CA GLN A 58 5.92 -5.14 -12.39
C GLN A 58 7.05 -4.20 -12.00
N ALA A 59 7.39 -4.14 -10.71
CA ALA A 59 8.52 -3.33 -10.26
C ALA A 59 9.82 -3.85 -10.87
N LYS A 60 10.03 -5.16 -10.83
CA LYS A 60 11.24 -5.75 -11.41
C LYS A 60 11.30 -5.53 -12.91
N ALA A 61 10.17 -5.64 -13.60
CA ALA A 61 10.12 -5.40 -15.04
C ALA A 61 10.48 -3.96 -15.39
N ALA A 62 10.23 -3.04 -14.48
CA ALA A 62 10.58 -1.63 -14.67
C ALA A 62 11.98 -1.29 -14.14
N GLY A 63 12.73 -2.29 -13.71
CA GLY A 63 14.10 -2.08 -13.23
C GLY A 63 14.19 -1.71 -11.76
N VAL A 64 13.12 -1.90 -10.99
CA VAL A 64 13.11 -1.55 -9.57
C VAL A 64 13.15 -2.83 -8.75
N GLN A 65 14.22 -3.00 -7.98
CA GLN A 65 14.37 -4.17 -7.13
C GLN A 65 13.72 -3.88 -5.78
N PRO A 66 12.75 -4.70 -5.33
CA PRO A 66 12.16 -4.48 -4.01
C PRO A 66 13.20 -4.59 -2.91
N LEU A 67 13.08 -3.72 -1.91
CA LEU A 67 13.96 -3.76 -0.75
C LEU A 67 13.53 -4.85 0.23
N GLY A 68 12.25 -5.19 0.23
CA GLY A 68 11.73 -6.26 1.07
C GLY A 68 10.31 -6.61 0.70
N VAL A 69 9.94 -7.86 0.95
CA VAL A 69 8.57 -8.33 0.77
C VAL A 69 8.27 -9.19 2.00
N GLU A 70 7.22 -8.82 2.73
CA GLU A 70 6.88 -9.48 3.98
C GLU A 70 5.42 -9.91 3.98
N GLY A 71 5.12 -11.01 4.64
CA GLY A 71 3.73 -11.41 4.88
C GLY A 71 3.04 -12.09 3.73
N GLU A 72 3.68 -12.20 2.56
CA GLU A 72 3.01 -12.77 1.39
C GLU A 72 2.71 -14.25 1.57
N THR A 73 3.44 -14.94 2.42
CA THR A 73 3.20 -16.38 2.64
C THR A 73 1.87 -16.63 3.34
N VAL A 74 1.56 -15.83 4.35
CA VAL A 74 0.30 -15.97 5.08
C VAL A 74 -0.86 -15.35 4.30
N GLY A 75 -0.62 -14.19 3.69
CA GLY A 75 -1.64 -13.57 2.82
C GLY A 75 -2.72 -12.81 3.54
N GLU A 76 -2.54 -12.47 4.81
CA GLU A 76 -3.49 -11.61 5.50
C GLU A 76 -3.05 -10.15 5.44
N TRP A 77 -1.75 -9.93 5.45
CA TRP A 77 -1.18 -8.60 5.39
C TRP A 77 0.18 -8.72 4.73
N ALA A 78 0.26 -8.36 3.47
CA ALA A 78 1.52 -8.37 2.73
C ALA A 78 2.06 -6.95 2.61
N LEU A 79 3.38 -6.82 2.71
CA LEU A 79 4.04 -5.53 2.56
C LEU A 79 5.07 -5.66 1.45
N VAL A 80 5.06 -4.72 0.51
CA VAL A 80 6.06 -4.65 -0.54
C VAL A 80 6.77 -3.30 -0.40
N ASP A 81 8.06 -3.35 -0.07
CA ASP A 81 8.85 -2.14 0.15
C ASP A 81 9.68 -1.87 -1.10
N LEU A 82 9.33 -0.80 -1.82
CA LEU A 82 10.06 -0.39 -3.01
C LEU A 82 10.91 0.87 -2.77
N GLY A 83 11.10 1.25 -1.50
CA GLY A 83 11.90 2.41 -1.14
C GLY A 83 11.05 3.66 -1.04
N ASP A 84 10.83 4.33 -2.15
CA ASP A 84 10.02 5.56 -2.15
C ASP A 84 8.54 5.29 -2.02
N VAL A 85 8.11 4.07 -2.26
CA VAL A 85 6.71 3.65 -2.12
C VAL A 85 6.67 2.34 -1.35
N ILE A 86 5.90 2.30 -0.28
CA ILE A 86 5.63 1.07 0.46
C ILE A 86 4.17 0.74 0.29
N THR A 87 3.89 -0.50 -0.11
CA THR A 87 2.53 -0.95 -0.36
C THR A 87 2.12 -1.97 0.69
N HIS A 88 0.96 -1.72 1.32
CA HIS A 88 0.35 -2.66 2.25
C HIS A 88 -0.89 -3.23 1.59
N ILE A 89 -0.99 -4.54 1.53
CA ILE A 89 -2.14 -5.25 0.95
C ILE A 89 -2.71 -6.14 2.02
N MET A 90 -3.97 -5.95 2.36
CA MET A 90 -4.58 -6.64 3.49
C MET A 90 -5.93 -7.21 3.13
N THR A 91 -6.33 -8.27 3.82
CA THR A 91 -7.72 -8.73 3.74
C THR A 91 -8.60 -7.66 4.40
N PRO A 92 -9.91 -7.65 4.11
CA PRO A 92 -10.80 -6.65 4.71
C PRO A 92 -10.76 -6.64 6.23
N GLN A 93 -10.73 -7.83 6.83
CA GLN A 93 -10.74 -7.93 8.27
C GLN A 93 -9.45 -7.37 8.88
N THR A 94 -8.30 -7.67 8.29
CA THR A 94 -7.03 -7.17 8.77
C THR A 94 -6.97 -5.65 8.65
N ARG A 95 -7.45 -5.11 7.54
CA ARG A 95 -7.45 -3.68 7.31
C ARG A 95 -8.30 -2.96 8.35
N LEU A 96 -9.46 -3.52 8.66
CA LEU A 96 -10.34 -2.95 9.67
C LEU A 96 -9.72 -2.99 11.05
N THR A 97 -9.07 -4.10 11.39
CA THR A 97 -8.49 -4.30 12.72
C THR A 97 -7.32 -3.34 12.96
N TYR A 98 -6.43 -3.20 12.00
CA TYR A 98 -5.22 -2.39 12.20
C TYR A 98 -5.38 -0.94 11.77
N ASN A 99 -6.22 -0.68 10.79
CA ASN A 99 -6.60 0.68 10.37
C ASN A 99 -5.38 1.60 10.19
N LEU A 100 -4.45 1.19 9.33
CA LEU A 100 -3.24 1.95 9.08
C LEU A 100 -3.51 3.33 8.51
N GLU A 101 -4.59 3.49 7.76
CA GLU A 101 -4.94 4.77 7.18
C GLU A 101 -5.14 5.83 8.24
N LYS A 102 -5.72 5.46 9.38
CA LYS A 102 -5.94 6.40 10.45
C LYS A 102 -4.62 6.82 11.07
N LEU A 103 -3.68 5.89 11.17
CA LEU A 103 -2.38 6.16 11.74
C LEU A 103 -1.58 7.13 10.87
N TRP A 104 -1.71 7.00 9.54
CA TRP A 104 -0.94 7.80 8.60
C TRP A 104 -1.73 8.93 7.96
N ALA A 105 -2.96 9.20 8.41
CA ALA A 105 -3.77 10.27 7.85
C ALA A 105 -3.13 11.62 8.10
N VAL A 106 -3.17 12.48 7.09
CA VAL A 106 -2.66 13.84 7.24
C VAL A 106 -3.58 14.59 8.19
N PRO A 107 -3.05 15.26 9.20
CA PRO A 107 -3.91 15.93 10.19
C PRO A 107 -4.94 16.86 9.60
N ALA A 108 -4.61 17.58 8.54
CA ALA A 108 -5.58 18.48 7.91
C ALA A 108 -6.75 17.74 7.31
N GLN A 109 -6.57 16.48 6.97
CA GLN A 109 -7.64 15.67 6.43
C GLN A 109 -8.44 15.02 7.53
N SER A 110 -7.80 14.77 8.65
CA SER A 110 -8.46 14.05 9.72
C SER A 110 -9.43 14.90 10.48
N GLU A 111 -9.31 16.18 10.30
CA GLU A 111 -10.24 17.00 10.94
C GLU A 111 -11.45 17.05 10.32
N GLN A 112 -11.35 16.71 9.56
CA GLN A 112 -12.46 16.59 9.09
C GLN A 112 -12.94 15.45 9.40
N ALA A 113 -12.21 15.84 9.87
CA ALA A 113 -12.44 15.26 10.38
C ALA A 113 -12.59 14.85 11.05
N SER A 114 -12.47 15.22 11.31
CA SER A 114 -12.53 15.12 12.08
C SER A 114 -12.80 14.95 12.57
N ALA A 115 -12.90 15.40 12.69
CA ALA A 115 -13.14 15.50 13.21
C ALA A 115 -13.60 15.09 13.34
N GLU A 116 -13.90 15.15 13.32
CA GLU A 116 -14.21 14.91 13.52
C GLU A 116 -14.33 14.24 13.81
N GLN A 117 -14.36 14.19 13.92
CA GLN A 117 -14.30 13.76 14.30
C GLN A 117 -14.27 13.36 14.94
N GLU A 118 -14.46 13.62 15.32
CA GLU A 118 -14.37 13.55 15.95
C GLU A 118 -14.41 13.24 16.23
#